data_5eed32ade575f9e6b1757f44016f83c3
#
_entry.id   5eed32ade575f9e6b1757f44016f83c3
#
_cell.length_a   1.000
_cell.length_b   1.000
_cell.length_c   1.000
_cell.angle_alpha   90.00
_cell.angle_beta   90.00
_cell.angle_gamma   90.00
#
_symmetry.space_group_name_H-M   'P 1'
#
loop_
_entity.id
_entity.type
_entity.pdbx_description
1 polymer ?
#
loop_
_entity_poly.entity_id
_entity_poly.type
_entity_poly.pdbx_seq_one_letter_code
_entity_poly.pdbx_strand_id
1 'polypeptide(L)'
;MNVVIVGAGVAGVNAATKLVDNNFKGKITIIDMGLDPYNRPTSDVMRGFLGAGGWSDGKLTYHTSIGGQLSKYCGEDKAMELFDQVIDNFKRFHPNPSEVQCSDPQAEPDFIKPHFGLRLFPVWHVGTDYLHEIGKNWYDYLVDKGVEFVWETKVHAIDFENCRVLGKSLVGDIHTEDRYDKLIFGVGKSGIDFGKQLAEEYNLPTEPKSVQIGVRFEAPQQHFQKLIDISYDFKLYQKFEDKGVSLRTFCTNNNAAYVAAEHTYGDVSYNG
;
A
#
# COMPACT_ATOMS: atom_id res chain seq x y z
N MET A 1 -8.05 -25.51 -9.93
CA MET A 1 -7.98 -24.11 -10.39
C MET A 1 -6.78 -23.45 -9.74
N ASN A 2 -5.94 -22.80 -10.54
CA ASN A 2 -4.74 -22.12 -10.08
C ASN A 2 -4.94 -20.60 -10.13
N VAL A 3 -4.73 -19.92 -9.03
CA VAL A 3 -4.71 -18.46 -8.96
C VAL A 3 -3.26 -18.00 -8.78
N VAL A 4 -2.78 -17.19 -9.72
CA VAL A 4 -1.49 -16.52 -9.60
C VAL A 4 -1.72 -15.05 -9.25
N ILE A 5 -1.01 -14.56 -8.24
CA ILE A 5 -1.06 -13.18 -7.77
C ILE A 5 0.33 -12.58 -7.98
N VAL A 6 0.44 -11.55 -8.78
CA VAL A 6 1.70 -10.83 -9.02
C VAL A 6 1.73 -9.61 -8.10
N GLY A 7 2.62 -9.68 -7.13
CA GLY A 7 2.81 -8.67 -6.07
C GLY A 7 2.27 -9.12 -4.71
N ALA A 8 3.16 -9.24 -3.72
CA ALA A 8 2.84 -9.53 -2.32
C ALA A 8 2.56 -8.27 -1.48
N GLY A 9 2.23 -7.14 -2.11
CA GLY A 9 1.79 -5.94 -1.42
C GLY A 9 0.44 -6.11 -0.74
N VAL A 10 -0.05 -5.06 -0.05
CA VAL A 10 -1.34 -5.10 0.67
C VAL A 10 -2.47 -5.63 -0.22
N ALA A 11 -2.52 -5.27 -1.50
CA ALA A 11 -3.55 -5.74 -2.42
C ALA A 11 -3.50 -7.25 -2.64
N GLY A 12 -2.31 -7.79 -2.98
CA GLY A 12 -2.14 -9.23 -3.24
C GLY A 12 -2.36 -10.08 -2.01
N VAL A 13 -1.84 -9.64 -0.85
CA VAL A 13 -2.01 -10.33 0.42
C VAL A 13 -3.48 -10.38 0.84
N ASN A 14 -4.23 -9.26 0.74
CA ASN A 14 -5.66 -9.26 1.03
C ASN A 14 -6.45 -10.14 0.06
N ALA A 15 -6.09 -10.16 -1.23
CA ALA A 15 -6.72 -11.03 -2.21
C ALA A 15 -6.53 -12.51 -1.85
N ALA A 16 -5.31 -12.92 -1.51
CA ALA A 16 -5.02 -14.28 -1.05
C ALA A 16 -5.79 -14.64 0.22
N THR A 17 -5.80 -13.73 1.21
CA THR A 17 -6.54 -13.91 2.46
C THR A 17 -8.02 -14.13 2.19
N LYS A 18 -8.61 -13.32 1.30
CA LYS A 18 -10.02 -13.46 0.93
C LYS A 18 -10.33 -14.80 0.26
N LEU A 19 -9.45 -15.28 -0.60
CA LEU A 19 -9.59 -16.61 -1.22
C LEU A 19 -9.54 -17.72 -0.17
N VAL A 20 -8.55 -17.66 0.72
CA VAL A 20 -8.38 -18.63 1.82
C VAL A 20 -9.58 -18.63 2.75
N ASP A 21 -10.02 -17.46 3.21
CA ASP A 21 -11.15 -17.33 4.14
C ASP A 21 -12.49 -17.81 3.53
N ASN A 22 -12.62 -17.74 2.20
CA ASN A 22 -13.75 -18.30 1.48
C ASN A 22 -13.56 -19.79 1.12
N ASN A 23 -12.60 -20.47 1.74
CA ASN A 23 -12.34 -21.90 1.52
C ASN A 23 -12.06 -22.25 0.04
N PHE A 24 -11.34 -21.40 -0.67
CA PHE A 24 -10.92 -21.70 -2.03
C PHE A 24 -10.12 -23.02 -2.07
N LYS A 25 -10.48 -23.93 -2.98
CA LYS A 25 -9.90 -25.29 -3.06
C LYS A 25 -8.84 -25.44 -4.15
N GLY A 26 -8.38 -24.35 -4.71
CA GLY A 26 -7.32 -24.37 -5.72
C GLY A 26 -5.95 -24.00 -5.14
N LYS A 27 -4.96 -24.01 -6.00
CA LYS A 27 -3.63 -23.52 -5.69
C LYS A 27 -3.63 -22.00 -5.75
N ILE A 28 -2.97 -21.34 -4.78
CA ILE A 28 -2.72 -19.90 -4.76
C ILE A 28 -1.20 -19.71 -4.73
N THR A 29 -0.66 -19.00 -5.72
CA THR A 29 0.76 -18.64 -5.78
C THR A 29 0.90 -17.14 -5.83
N ILE A 30 1.73 -16.57 -4.93
CA ILE A 30 2.07 -15.15 -4.92
C ILE A 30 3.52 -15.00 -5.36
N ILE A 31 3.78 -14.14 -6.34
CA ILE A 31 5.12 -13.87 -6.87
C ILE A 31 5.49 -12.42 -6.55
N ASP A 32 6.63 -12.21 -5.90
CA ASP A 32 7.11 -10.86 -5.57
C ASP A 32 8.63 -10.70 -5.76
N MET A 33 9.05 -9.49 -6.05
CA MET A 33 10.46 -9.13 -6.21
C MET A 33 11.21 -9.04 -4.89
N GLY A 34 10.52 -8.81 -3.79
CA GLY A 34 11.10 -8.70 -2.46
C GLY A 34 11.12 -10.03 -1.71
N LEU A 35 11.20 -9.94 -0.41
CA LEU A 35 11.34 -11.06 0.50
C LEU A 35 10.14 -11.21 1.44
N ASP A 36 10.08 -12.35 2.09
CA ASP A 36 9.17 -12.62 3.19
C ASP A 36 9.47 -11.72 4.41
N PRO A 37 8.55 -11.61 5.38
CA PRO A 37 8.71 -10.69 6.50
C PRO A 37 9.84 -11.04 7.47
N TYR A 38 10.40 -12.26 7.40
CA TYR A 38 11.53 -12.67 8.25
C TYR A 38 12.88 -12.25 7.66
N ASN A 39 12.96 -12.16 6.34
CA ASN A 39 14.20 -11.90 5.59
C ASN A 39 14.24 -10.54 4.92
N ARG A 40 13.14 -9.79 4.93
CA ARG A 40 13.04 -8.47 4.30
C ARG A 40 13.97 -7.47 4.99
N PRO A 41 14.93 -6.85 4.26
CA PRO A 41 15.82 -5.85 4.84
C PRO A 41 15.08 -4.53 5.13
N THR A 42 15.52 -3.80 6.13
CA THR A 42 14.94 -2.49 6.50
C THR A 42 15.06 -1.42 5.42
N SER A 43 16.02 -1.59 4.50
CA SER A 43 16.20 -0.70 3.35
C SER A 43 15.22 -0.96 2.21
N ASP A 44 14.53 -2.10 2.19
CA ASP A 44 13.56 -2.42 1.15
C ASP A 44 12.15 -2.01 1.60
N VAL A 45 11.82 -0.74 1.44
CA VAL A 45 10.55 -0.15 1.91
C VAL A 45 9.38 -0.35 0.94
N MET A 46 9.62 -0.87 -0.27
CA MET A 46 8.59 -0.94 -1.30
C MET A 46 8.19 -2.35 -1.70
N ARG A 47 9.08 -3.34 -1.57
CA ARG A 47 8.92 -4.71 -2.06
C ARG A 47 8.76 -5.70 -0.92
N GLY A 48 8.32 -6.92 -1.24
CA GLY A 48 8.13 -8.00 -0.29
C GLY A 48 6.76 -8.01 0.37
N PHE A 49 6.63 -8.82 1.40
CA PHE A 49 5.34 -9.06 2.04
C PHE A 49 4.72 -7.78 2.62
N LEU A 50 3.45 -7.50 2.30
CA LEU A 50 2.70 -6.26 2.53
C LEU A 50 3.26 -5.03 1.79
N GLY A 51 4.38 -5.12 1.04
CA GLY A 51 4.94 -4.00 0.30
C GLY A 51 5.18 -2.76 1.17
N ALA A 52 4.92 -1.57 0.63
CA ALA A 52 5.04 -0.31 1.39
C ALA A 52 4.09 -0.25 2.59
N GLY A 53 2.94 -0.90 2.55
CA GLY A 53 1.99 -0.93 3.67
C GLY A 53 2.51 -1.67 4.90
N GLY A 54 3.42 -2.63 4.74
CA GLY A 54 4.08 -3.35 5.84
C GLY A 54 5.35 -2.67 6.37
N TRP A 55 5.72 -1.52 5.81
CA TRP A 55 6.97 -0.82 6.13
C TRP A 55 6.80 0.71 6.21
N SER A 56 5.57 1.16 6.48
CA SER A 56 5.20 2.58 6.61
C SER A 56 5.00 2.96 8.08
N ASP A 57 4.29 4.05 8.31
CA ASP A 57 3.95 4.52 9.65
C ASP A 57 2.69 3.89 10.26
N GLY A 58 2.10 2.88 9.62
CA GLY A 58 0.95 2.15 10.14
C GLY A 58 -0.38 2.88 10.03
N LYS A 59 -0.47 3.90 9.18
CA LYS A 59 -1.74 4.61 8.92
C LYS A 59 -2.58 3.92 7.86
N LEU A 60 -3.84 3.71 8.16
CA LEU A 60 -4.86 3.24 7.24
C LEU A 60 -5.92 4.36 7.09
N THR A 61 -5.84 5.10 5.98
CA THR A 61 -6.78 6.19 5.71
C THR A 61 -8.17 5.62 5.40
N TYR A 62 -9.16 6.08 6.14
CA TYR A 62 -10.54 5.58 6.04
C TYR A 62 -11.45 6.60 5.35
N HIS A 63 -11.16 6.87 4.07
CA HIS A 63 -11.93 7.83 3.28
C HIS A 63 -11.72 7.60 1.78
N THR A 64 -12.81 7.47 1.01
CA THR A 64 -12.78 7.13 -0.42
C THR A 64 -12.19 8.22 -1.31
N SER A 65 -12.17 9.47 -0.87
CA SER A 65 -11.56 10.57 -1.63
C SER A 65 -10.07 10.74 -1.39
N ILE A 66 -9.46 9.91 -0.53
CA ILE A 66 -8.03 9.94 -0.22
C ILE A 66 -7.37 8.68 -0.77
N GLY A 67 -6.31 8.86 -1.54
CA GLY A 67 -5.57 7.75 -2.15
C GLY A 67 -6.11 7.35 -3.51
N GLY A 68 -6.87 6.29 -3.58
CA GLY A 68 -7.37 5.71 -4.82
C GLY A 68 -8.68 6.32 -5.34
N GLN A 69 -9.27 5.63 -6.29
CA GLN A 69 -10.57 5.98 -6.88
C GLN A 69 -11.53 4.78 -6.84
N LEU A 70 -11.42 3.94 -5.81
CA LEU A 70 -12.14 2.69 -5.71
C LEU A 70 -13.66 2.89 -5.82
N SER A 71 -14.19 3.94 -5.19
CA SER A 71 -15.62 4.25 -5.24
C SER A 71 -16.15 4.53 -6.64
N LYS A 72 -15.30 4.96 -7.59
CA LYS A 72 -15.70 5.12 -9.00
C LYS A 72 -16.00 3.79 -9.69
N TYR A 73 -15.41 2.69 -9.21
CA TYR A 73 -15.54 1.38 -9.82
C TYR A 73 -16.60 0.51 -9.14
N CYS A 74 -16.79 0.65 -7.84
CA CYS A 74 -17.70 -0.22 -7.08
C CYS A 74 -18.78 0.52 -6.27
N GLY A 75 -18.80 1.86 -6.32
CA GLY A 75 -19.68 2.68 -5.48
C GLY A 75 -19.10 2.92 -4.08
N GLU A 76 -19.66 3.91 -3.38
CA GLU A 76 -19.17 4.38 -2.07
C GLU A 76 -19.32 3.30 -1.00
N ASP A 77 -20.53 2.76 -0.86
CA ASP A 77 -20.84 1.76 0.18
C ASP A 77 -19.95 0.52 0.06
N LYS A 78 -19.75 0.04 -1.17
CA LYS A 78 -18.88 -1.11 -1.41
C LYS A 78 -17.42 -0.80 -1.16
N ALA A 79 -16.97 0.40 -1.48
CA ALA A 79 -15.62 0.84 -1.18
C ALA A 79 -15.37 0.88 0.34
N MET A 80 -16.33 1.40 1.12
CA MET A 80 -16.24 1.43 2.59
C MET A 80 -16.24 0.02 3.17
N GLU A 81 -17.11 -0.88 2.71
CA GLU A 81 -17.09 -2.30 3.12
C GLU A 81 -15.73 -2.95 2.88
N LEU A 82 -15.08 -2.64 1.75
CA LEU A 82 -13.76 -3.17 1.44
C LEU A 82 -12.66 -2.58 2.34
N PHE A 83 -12.78 -1.30 2.72
CA PHE A 83 -11.87 -0.68 3.69
C PHE A 83 -12.00 -1.36 5.05
N ASP A 84 -13.23 -1.63 5.52
CA ASP A 84 -13.46 -2.37 6.76
C ASP A 84 -12.77 -3.73 6.74
N GLN A 85 -12.90 -4.49 5.64
CA GLN A 85 -12.25 -5.79 5.50
C GLN A 85 -10.71 -5.69 5.58
N VAL A 86 -10.11 -4.65 5.01
CA VAL A 86 -8.65 -4.43 5.10
C VAL A 86 -8.26 -4.11 6.53
N ILE A 87 -8.98 -3.22 7.20
CA ILE A 87 -8.72 -2.84 8.60
C ILE A 87 -8.87 -4.06 9.52
N ASP A 88 -9.91 -4.86 9.32
CA ASP A 88 -10.15 -6.07 10.10
C ASP A 88 -9.02 -7.10 9.92
N ASN A 89 -8.46 -7.21 8.72
CA ASN A 89 -7.28 -8.06 8.51
C ASN A 89 -6.07 -7.53 9.28
N PHE A 90 -5.78 -6.23 9.25
CA PHE A 90 -4.70 -5.67 10.06
C PHE A 90 -4.92 -5.90 11.55
N LYS A 91 -6.15 -5.72 12.05
CA LYS A 91 -6.51 -6.03 13.46
C LYS A 91 -6.33 -7.51 13.79
N ARG A 92 -6.78 -8.40 12.90
CA ARG A 92 -6.73 -9.86 13.08
C ARG A 92 -5.31 -10.38 13.29
N PHE A 93 -4.35 -9.82 12.57
CA PHE A 93 -2.95 -10.24 12.63
C PHE A 93 -2.10 -9.38 13.56
N HIS A 94 -2.68 -8.36 14.16
CA HIS A 94 -2.01 -7.52 15.15
C HIS A 94 -1.76 -8.29 16.46
N PRO A 95 -0.53 -8.28 17.02
CA PRO A 95 -0.24 -8.98 18.28
C PRO A 95 -1.04 -8.46 19.46
N ASN A 96 -1.45 -7.18 19.41
CA ASN A 96 -2.30 -6.55 20.42
C ASN A 96 -3.41 -5.71 19.75
N PRO A 97 -4.52 -6.31 19.27
CA PRO A 97 -5.57 -5.61 18.53
C PRO A 97 -6.19 -4.41 19.25
N SER A 98 -6.09 -4.34 20.58
CA SER A 98 -6.61 -3.21 21.36
C SER A 98 -5.82 -1.92 21.17
N GLU A 99 -4.60 -1.99 20.64
CA GLU A 99 -3.76 -0.83 20.29
C GLU A 99 -4.18 -0.18 18.95
N VAL A 100 -5.01 -0.86 18.15
CA VAL A 100 -5.48 -0.32 16.88
C VAL A 100 -6.56 0.72 17.15
N GLN A 101 -6.25 1.97 16.89
CA GLN A 101 -7.10 3.11 17.21
C GLN A 101 -7.54 3.85 15.95
N CYS A 102 -8.79 4.37 15.98
CA CYS A 102 -9.29 5.29 14.98
C CYS A 102 -9.24 6.72 15.51
N SER A 103 -8.57 7.60 14.79
CA SER A 103 -8.68 9.04 14.96
C SER A 103 -9.73 9.55 13.97
N ASP A 104 -10.86 10.02 14.48
CA ASP A 104 -11.95 10.57 13.67
C ASP A 104 -12.25 12.02 14.12
N PRO A 105 -11.51 12.99 13.61
CA PRO A 105 -11.66 14.39 14.00
C PRO A 105 -12.98 14.97 13.48
N GLN A 106 -13.77 15.56 14.37
CA GLN A 106 -15.13 16.03 14.11
C GLN A 106 -15.22 17.51 13.73
N ALA A 107 -14.23 18.33 14.04
CA ALA A 107 -14.30 19.77 13.87
C ALA A 107 -13.00 20.41 13.41
N GLU A 108 -13.14 21.40 12.52
CA GLU A 108 -12.01 22.23 12.09
C GLU A 108 -11.79 23.37 13.11
N PRO A 109 -10.54 23.54 13.62
CA PRO A 109 -10.23 24.58 14.57
C PRO A 109 -10.16 25.96 13.90
N ASP A 110 -10.64 26.98 14.61
CA ASP A 110 -10.73 28.35 14.09
C ASP A 110 -9.38 28.99 13.77
N PHE A 111 -8.30 28.57 14.43
CA PHE A 111 -6.97 29.16 14.22
C PHE A 111 -6.35 28.82 12.84
N ILE A 112 -6.91 27.87 12.11
CA ILE A 112 -6.42 27.45 10.76
C ILE A 112 -7.08 28.26 9.66
N LYS A 113 -8.38 28.49 9.78
CA LYS A 113 -9.23 29.15 8.76
C LYS A 113 -8.68 30.41 8.12
N PRO A 114 -7.99 31.31 8.86
CA PRO A 114 -7.47 32.55 8.26
C PRO A 114 -6.30 32.31 7.27
N HIS A 115 -5.65 31.15 7.32
CA HIS A 115 -4.40 30.91 6.60
C HIS A 115 -4.47 29.76 5.62
N PHE A 116 -5.17 28.69 5.98
CA PHE A 116 -5.24 27.45 5.20
C PHE A 116 -6.65 26.87 5.24
N GLY A 117 -7.00 26.15 4.19
CA GLY A 117 -8.06 25.16 4.29
C GLY A 117 -7.52 23.91 4.99
N LEU A 118 -8.37 23.24 5.74
CA LEU A 118 -8.05 21.99 6.42
C LEU A 118 -8.99 20.90 5.91
N ARG A 119 -8.45 19.71 5.68
CA ARG A 119 -9.24 18.52 5.42
C ARG A 119 -8.90 17.49 6.49
N LEU A 120 -9.93 17.07 7.20
CA LEU A 120 -9.91 16.04 8.20
C LEU A 120 -10.61 14.80 7.65
N PHE A 121 -10.19 13.63 8.09
CA PHE A 121 -10.78 12.34 7.73
C PHE A 121 -10.39 11.29 8.76
N PRO A 122 -11.18 10.23 8.94
CA PRO A 122 -10.85 9.16 9.83
C PRO A 122 -9.58 8.42 9.40
N VAL A 123 -8.72 8.13 10.36
CA VAL A 123 -7.48 7.37 10.16
C VAL A 123 -7.39 6.29 11.22
N TRP A 124 -7.28 5.05 10.80
CA TRP A 124 -6.89 3.96 11.69
C TRP A 124 -5.38 3.88 11.78
N HIS A 125 -4.86 3.72 12.98
CA HIS A 125 -3.44 3.55 13.23
C HIS A 125 -3.18 2.20 13.87
N VAL A 126 -2.35 1.38 13.22
CA VAL A 126 -2.02 0.02 13.68
C VAL A 126 -0.70 -0.05 14.44
N GLY A 127 -0.08 1.09 14.70
CA GLY A 127 1.24 1.16 15.36
C GLY A 127 2.38 0.80 14.40
N THR A 128 3.29 1.76 14.19
CA THR A 128 4.45 1.58 13.31
C THR A 128 5.31 0.39 13.73
N ASP A 129 5.55 0.24 15.04
CA ASP A 129 6.40 -0.80 15.60
C ASP A 129 5.80 -2.21 15.47
N TYR A 130 4.48 -2.32 15.32
CA TYR A 130 3.80 -3.60 15.15
C TYR A 130 3.75 -4.12 13.72
N LEU A 131 4.04 -3.28 12.72
CA LEU A 131 3.88 -3.67 11.32
C LEU A 131 4.67 -4.92 10.94
N HIS A 132 5.88 -5.04 11.47
CA HIS A 132 6.71 -6.20 11.21
C HIS A 132 6.13 -7.49 11.79
N GLU A 133 5.58 -7.44 13.01
CA GLU A 133 4.94 -8.58 13.65
C GLU A 133 3.59 -8.91 13.01
N ILE A 134 2.81 -7.90 12.64
CA ILE A 134 1.60 -8.08 11.83
C ILE A 134 1.94 -8.83 10.53
N GLY A 135 3.02 -8.41 9.85
CA GLY A 135 3.48 -9.04 8.63
C GLY A 135 3.82 -10.53 8.84
N LYS A 136 4.55 -10.87 9.90
CA LYS A 136 4.89 -12.27 10.25
C LYS A 136 3.66 -13.11 10.52
N ASN A 137 2.77 -12.64 11.40
CA ASN A 137 1.56 -13.36 11.78
C ASN A 137 0.65 -13.63 10.56
N TRP A 138 0.56 -12.64 9.66
CA TRP A 138 -0.25 -12.76 8.45
C TRP A 138 0.38 -13.69 7.42
N TYR A 139 1.69 -13.62 7.26
CA TYR A 139 2.44 -14.51 6.38
C TYR A 139 2.32 -15.97 6.82
N ASP A 140 2.56 -16.24 8.10
CA ASP A 140 2.46 -17.58 8.67
C ASP A 140 1.06 -18.17 8.50
N TYR A 141 0.02 -17.33 8.72
CA TYR A 141 -1.35 -17.74 8.45
C TYR A 141 -1.55 -18.20 7.00
N LEU A 142 -1.06 -17.44 6.02
CA LEU A 142 -1.24 -17.78 4.61
C LEU A 142 -0.43 -19.03 4.23
N VAL A 143 0.78 -19.19 4.76
CA VAL A 143 1.61 -20.40 4.57
C VAL A 143 0.91 -21.62 5.15
N ASP A 144 0.40 -21.53 6.37
CA ASP A 144 -0.36 -22.62 7.01
C ASP A 144 -1.62 -23.02 6.22
N LYS A 145 -2.19 -22.10 5.48
CA LYS A 145 -3.32 -22.33 4.57
C LYS A 145 -2.92 -22.85 3.19
N GLY A 146 -1.63 -23.05 2.95
CA GLY A 146 -1.11 -23.62 1.72
C GLY A 146 -0.94 -22.61 0.58
N VAL A 147 -0.86 -21.32 0.87
CA VAL A 147 -0.47 -20.31 -0.12
C VAL A 147 1.03 -20.44 -0.38
N GLU A 148 1.39 -20.56 -1.65
CA GLU A 148 2.78 -20.63 -2.08
C GLU A 148 3.32 -19.24 -2.39
N PHE A 149 4.56 -18.97 -2.01
CA PHE A 149 5.25 -17.71 -2.30
C PHE A 149 6.50 -17.95 -3.13
N VAL A 150 6.69 -17.14 -4.15
CA VAL A 150 7.88 -17.10 -5.00
C VAL A 150 8.54 -15.75 -4.82
N TRP A 151 9.55 -15.72 -3.99
CA TRP A 151 10.28 -14.50 -3.61
C TRP A 151 11.42 -14.18 -4.56
N GLU A 152 11.94 -12.95 -4.46
CA GLU A 152 13.09 -12.46 -5.25
C GLU A 152 12.90 -12.71 -6.74
N THR A 153 11.67 -12.65 -7.22
CA THR A 153 11.33 -12.95 -8.60
C THR A 153 10.62 -11.79 -9.27
N LYS A 154 11.27 -11.22 -10.27
CA LYS A 154 10.70 -10.16 -11.10
C LYS A 154 9.89 -10.80 -12.23
N VAL A 155 8.58 -10.61 -12.21
CA VAL A 155 7.72 -10.91 -13.36
C VAL A 155 8.03 -9.89 -14.45
N HIS A 156 8.30 -10.37 -15.65
CA HIS A 156 8.67 -9.53 -16.80
C HIS A 156 7.76 -9.74 -18.01
N ALA A 157 6.94 -10.80 -18.04
CA ALA A 157 5.95 -11.01 -19.07
C ALA A 157 4.73 -11.78 -18.54
N ILE A 158 3.58 -11.50 -19.12
CA ILE A 158 2.33 -12.26 -18.93
C ILE A 158 1.85 -12.66 -20.31
N ASP A 159 1.80 -13.97 -20.55
CA ASP A 159 1.26 -14.58 -21.77
C ASP A 159 -0.22 -14.89 -21.50
N PHE A 160 -1.09 -13.96 -21.91
CA PHE A 160 -2.53 -14.13 -21.73
C PHE A 160 -3.15 -15.21 -22.63
N GLU A 161 -2.53 -15.49 -23.77
CA GLU A 161 -3.02 -16.52 -24.70
C GLU A 161 -2.84 -17.94 -24.12
N ASN A 162 -1.67 -18.18 -23.50
CA ASN A 162 -1.32 -19.47 -22.91
C ASN A 162 -1.51 -19.50 -21.39
N CYS A 163 -2.05 -18.44 -20.80
CA CYS A 163 -2.29 -18.31 -19.37
C CYS A 163 -1.03 -18.57 -18.52
N ARG A 164 0.08 -17.87 -18.82
CA ARG A 164 1.36 -18.03 -18.15
C ARG A 164 1.91 -16.70 -17.61
N VAL A 165 2.52 -16.77 -16.44
CA VAL A 165 3.33 -15.69 -15.87
C VAL A 165 4.79 -16.09 -15.97
N LEU A 166 5.61 -15.22 -16.56
CA LEU A 166 7.05 -15.45 -16.74
C LEU A 166 7.83 -14.54 -15.82
N GLY A 167 8.66 -15.11 -14.98
CA GLY A 167 9.50 -14.43 -14.02
C GLY A 167 10.98 -14.77 -14.20
N LYS A 168 11.81 -13.90 -13.67
CA LYS A 168 13.25 -14.11 -13.54
C LYS A 168 13.65 -13.84 -12.10
N SER A 169 14.40 -14.77 -11.50
CA SER A 169 14.97 -14.57 -10.18
C SER A 169 15.94 -13.39 -10.18
N LEU A 170 15.93 -12.63 -9.11
CA LEU A 170 16.90 -11.56 -8.86
C LEU A 170 18.22 -12.11 -8.30
N VAL A 171 18.21 -13.38 -7.85
CA VAL A 171 19.36 -14.08 -7.33
C VAL A 171 19.65 -15.28 -8.25
N GLY A 172 20.66 -15.12 -9.09
CA GLY A 172 21.02 -16.15 -10.08
C GLY A 172 20.28 -16.01 -11.41
N ASP A 173 20.42 -17.02 -12.28
CA ASP A 173 19.83 -17.03 -13.63
C ASP A 173 18.71 -18.08 -13.71
N ILE A 174 17.75 -17.98 -12.78
CA ILE A 174 16.60 -18.89 -12.71
C ILE A 174 15.41 -18.20 -13.32
N HIS A 175 14.80 -18.85 -14.32
CA HIS A 175 13.54 -18.43 -14.91
C HIS A 175 12.40 -19.25 -14.32
N THR A 176 11.28 -18.59 -14.03
CA THR A 176 10.05 -19.20 -13.54
C THR A 176 8.95 -19.07 -14.58
N GLU A 177 8.12 -20.10 -14.66
CA GLU A 177 6.90 -20.11 -15.47
C GLU A 177 5.77 -20.69 -14.62
N ASP A 178 4.76 -19.87 -14.33
CA ASP A 178 3.59 -20.28 -13.57
C ASP A 178 2.35 -20.19 -14.46
N ARG A 179 1.62 -21.31 -14.56
CA ARG A 179 0.32 -21.35 -15.26
C ARG A 179 -0.81 -20.97 -14.35
N TYR A 180 -1.76 -20.20 -14.86
CA TYR A 180 -2.91 -19.74 -14.10
C TYR A 180 -4.24 -20.00 -14.81
N ASP A 181 -5.29 -20.23 -14.02
CA ASP A 181 -6.68 -20.14 -14.44
C ASP A 181 -7.24 -18.73 -14.18
N LYS A 182 -6.72 -18.07 -13.15
CA LYS A 182 -7.03 -16.68 -12.80
C LYS A 182 -5.75 -15.95 -12.40
N LEU A 183 -5.64 -14.70 -12.84
CA LEU A 183 -4.53 -13.83 -12.55
C LEU A 183 -5.02 -12.60 -11.78
N ILE A 184 -4.31 -12.25 -10.71
CA ILE A 184 -4.48 -10.99 -9.97
C ILE A 184 -3.19 -10.20 -10.12
N PHE A 185 -3.31 -8.96 -10.62
CA PHE A 185 -2.17 -8.09 -10.88
C PHE A 185 -2.16 -6.96 -9.86
N GLY A 186 -1.21 -7.00 -8.92
CA GLY A 186 -1.12 -6.08 -7.78
C GLY A 186 0.29 -5.57 -7.52
N VAL A 187 1.02 -5.16 -8.56
CA VAL A 187 2.46 -4.86 -8.53
C VAL A 187 2.86 -3.56 -7.83
N GLY A 188 1.91 -2.70 -7.44
CA GLY A 188 2.17 -1.46 -6.73
C GLY A 188 3.08 -0.48 -7.49
N LYS A 189 3.75 0.41 -6.73
CA LYS A 189 4.63 1.44 -7.30
C LYS A 189 5.85 0.84 -8.02
N SER A 190 6.44 -0.19 -7.47
CA SER A 190 7.64 -0.84 -8.05
C SER A 190 7.38 -1.52 -9.40
N GLY A 191 6.12 -1.79 -9.74
CA GLY A 191 5.71 -2.42 -11.00
C GLY A 191 5.05 -1.47 -12.00
N ILE A 192 5.11 -0.15 -11.80
CA ILE A 192 4.45 0.83 -12.70
C ILE A 192 4.93 0.68 -14.15
N ASP A 193 6.24 0.57 -14.37
CA ASP A 193 6.80 0.44 -15.71
C ASP A 193 6.36 -0.87 -16.37
N PHE A 194 6.30 -1.95 -15.62
CA PHE A 194 5.79 -3.22 -16.12
C PHE A 194 4.28 -3.13 -16.45
N GLY A 195 3.50 -2.47 -15.60
CA GLY A 195 2.08 -2.21 -15.86
C GLY A 195 1.86 -1.37 -17.12
N LYS A 196 2.72 -0.36 -17.35
CA LYS A 196 2.70 0.45 -18.57
C LYS A 196 3.06 -0.36 -19.80
N GLN A 197 4.12 -1.16 -19.73
CA GLN A 197 4.51 -2.07 -20.80
C GLN A 197 3.37 -3.00 -21.21
N LEU A 198 2.71 -3.65 -20.24
CA LEU A 198 1.55 -4.52 -20.51
C LEU A 198 0.39 -3.74 -21.14
N ALA A 199 0.13 -2.53 -20.67
CA ALA A 199 -0.94 -1.71 -21.22
C ALA A 199 -0.68 -1.37 -22.70
N GLU A 200 0.56 -1.05 -23.04
CA GLU A 200 1.00 -0.77 -24.43
C GLU A 200 0.91 -2.04 -25.29
N GLU A 201 1.44 -3.17 -24.80
CA GLU A 201 1.48 -4.45 -25.51
C GLU A 201 0.07 -5.00 -25.85
N TYR A 202 -0.85 -4.89 -24.88
CA TYR A 202 -2.22 -5.42 -25.02
C TYR A 202 -3.26 -4.35 -25.34
N ASN A 203 -2.80 -3.12 -25.67
CA ASN A 203 -3.66 -2.00 -26.05
C ASN A 203 -4.75 -1.69 -25.01
N LEU A 204 -4.38 -1.75 -23.73
CA LEU A 204 -5.28 -1.42 -22.64
C LEU A 204 -5.44 0.09 -22.50
N PRO A 205 -6.66 0.60 -22.21
CA PRO A 205 -6.87 2.03 -22.04
C PRO A 205 -6.12 2.55 -20.82
N THR A 206 -5.31 3.59 -21.03
CA THR A 206 -4.57 4.29 -19.97
C THR A 206 -4.93 5.76 -19.93
N GLU A 207 -4.94 6.32 -18.73
CA GLU A 207 -5.18 7.74 -18.51
C GLU A 207 -4.00 8.34 -17.72
N PRO A 208 -3.32 9.36 -18.25
CA PRO A 208 -2.24 10.02 -17.53
C PRO A 208 -2.81 10.74 -16.29
N LYS A 209 -2.14 10.59 -15.18
CA LYS A 209 -2.44 11.31 -13.94
C LYS A 209 -1.47 12.48 -13.76
N SER A 210 -1.94 13.53 -13.05
CA SER A 210 -1.08 14.64 -12.67
C SER A 210 0.04 14.20 -11.73
N VAL A 211 1.23 14.72 -11.96
CA VAL A 211 2.39 14.55 -11.08
C VAL A 211 2.31 15.59 -9.96
N GLN A 212 2.60 15.17 -8.74
CA GLN A 212 2.72 16.06 -7.59
C GLN A 212 4.19 16.19 -7.23
N ILE A 213 4.66 17.42 -7.14
CA ILE A 213 6.04 17.74 -6.79
C ILE A 213 6.01 18.50 -5.47
N GLY A 214 6.87 18.12 -4.53
CA GLY A 214 6.92 18.74 -3.22
C GLY A 214 8.27 18.59 -2.56
N VAL A 215 8.36 19.15 -1.36
CA VAL A 215 9.53 19.06 -0.49
C VAL A 215 9.12 18.42 0.84
N ARG A 216 10.01 17.68 1.43
CA ARG A 216 9.88 17.21 2.79
C ARG A 216 10.20 18.37 3.73
N PHE A 217 9.35 18.59 4.73
CA PHE A 217 9.56 19.57 5.77
C PHE A 217 9.58 18.85 7.13
N GLU A 218 10.60 19.12 7.91
CA GLU A 218 10.78 18.61 9.26
C GLU A 218 10.97 19.75 10.24
N ALA A 219 10.32 19.68 11.39
CA ALA A 219 10.49 20.63 12.48
C ALA A 219 10.18 19.98 13.83
N PRO A 220 10.61 20.55 14.95
CA PRO A 220 10.26 20.05 16.27
C PRO A 220 8.75 19.93 16.45
N GLN A 221 8.30 18.81 16.96
CA GLN A 221 6.87 18.46 17.10
C GLN A 221 6.06 19.54 17.81
N GLN A 222 6.63 20.20 18.79
CA GLN A 222 5.97 21.28 19.55
C GLN A 222 5.35 22.37 18.66
N HIS A 223 5.90 22.60 17.47
CA HIS A 223 5.37 23.58 16.51
C HIS A 223 4.10 23.10 15.83
N PHE A 224 3.85 21.79 15.81
CA PHE A 224 2.68 21.16 15.20
C PHE A 224 1.70 20.61 16.24
N GLN A 225 1.99 20.69 17.52
CA GLN A 225 1.24 20.03 18.57
C GLN A 225 -0.25 20.32 18.50
N LYS A 226 -0.65 21.57 18.25
CA LYS A 226 -2.05 21.96 18.10
C LYS A 226 -2.79 21.27 16.94
N LEU A 227 -2.06 20.92 15.88
CA LEU A 227 -2.61 20.17 14.75
C LEU A 227 -2.67 18.69 15.05
N ILE A 228 -1.61 18.17 15.67
CA ILE A 228 -1.49 16.77 16.06
C ILE A 228 -2.58 16.38 17.07
N ASP A 229 -2.90 17.27 18.00
CA ASP A 229 -3.95 17.07 19.01
C ASP A 229 -5.35 16.97 18.39
N ILE A 230 -5.53 17.48 17.16
CA ILE A 230 -6.80 17.42 16.44
C ILE A 230 -6.91 16.14 15.63
N SER A 231 -5.84 15.78 14.92
CA SER A 231 -5.83 14.62 14.02
C SER A 231 -4.44 14.05 13.90
N TYR A 232 -4.36 12.74 13.85
CA TYR A 232 -3.10 12.04 13.59
C TYR A 232 -2.52 12.38 12.21
N ASP A 233 -3.38 12.50 11.19
CA ASP A 233 -2.99 12.93 9.85
C ASP A 233 -3.97 13.99 9.34
N PHE A 234 -3.49 15.16 9.05
CA PHE A 234 -4.25 16.29 8.56
C PHE A 234 -3.73 16.73 7.19
N LYS A 235 -4.62 17.29 6.38
CA LYS A 235 -4.24 17.89 5.10
C LYS A 235 -4.55 19.38 5.12
N LEU A 236 -3.49 20.18 5.24
CA LEU A 236 -3.58 21.62 5.00
C LEU A 236 -3.49 21.87 3.49
N TYR A 237 -4.30 22.77 2.99
CA TYR A 237 -4.23 23.17 1.59
C TYR A 237 -4.37 24.69 1.42
N GLN A 238 -3.73 25.19 0.39
CA GLN A 238 -3.83 26.58 -0.02
C GLN A 238 -3.88 26.65 -1.55
N LYS A 239 -4.78 27.47 -2.07
CA LYS A 239 -4.86 27.78 -3.49
C LYS A 239 -4.28 29.15 -3.75
N PHE A 240 -3.47 29.26 -4.77
CA PHE A 240 -2.92 30.50 -5.29
C PHE A 240 -3.58 30.74 -6.65
N GLU A 241 -4.75 31.38 -6.64
CA GLU A 241 -5.60 31.57 -7.82
C GLU A 241 -4.84 32.38 -8.92
N ASP A 242 -4.07 33.37 -8.49
CA ASP A 242 -3.25 34.21 -9.36
C ASP A 242 -2.16 33.44 -10.11
N LYS A 243 -1.75 32.31 -9.59
CA LYS A 243 -0.69 31.45 -10.16
C LYS A 243 -1.22 30.13 -10.73
N GLY A 244 -2.49 29.84 -10.58
CA GLY A 244 -3.07 28.56 -10.97
C GLY A 244 -2.45 27.36 -10.24
N VAL A 245 -1.89 27.57 -9.03
CA VAL A 245 -1.18 26.55 -8.25
C VAL A 245 -1.94 26.25 -6.97
N SER A 246 -1.95 24.99 -6.59
CA SER A 246 -2.41 24.57 -5.27
C SER A 246 -1.30 23.86 -4.50
N LEU A 247 -1.14 24.23 -3.24
CA LEU A 247 -0.26 23.58 -2.29
C LEU A 247 -1.09 22.70 -1.36
N ARG A 248 -0.56 21.53 -1.01
CA ARG A 248 -1.20 20.63 -0.05
C ARG A 248 -0.12 19.89 0.74
N THR A 249 -0.33 19.71 2.05
CA THR A 249 0.48 18.75 2.82
C THR A 249 0.13 17.32 2.40
N PHE A 250 1.13 16.46 2.44
CA PHE A 250 0.99 15.02 2.24
C PHE A 250 0.89 14.28 3.57
N CYS A 251 1.60 13.15 3.70
CA CYS A 251 1.62 12.40 4.94
C CYS A 251 2.28 13.20 6.06
N THR A 252 1.68 13.16 7.24
CA THR A 252 2.23 13.72 8.48
C THR A 252 2.68 12.56 9.33
N ASN A 253 3.93 12.57 9.76
CA ASN A 253 4.50 11.56 10.66
C ASN A 253 4.75 12.20 12.02
N ASN A 254 3.91 11.86 12.99
CA ASN A 254 4.00 12.40 14.35
C ASN A 254 4.98 11.56 15.16
N ASN A 255 5.82 12.21 15.98
CA ASN A 255 6.87 11.55 16.76
C ASN A 255 7.83 10.69 15.93
N ALA A 256 7.88 10.91 14.62
CA ALA A 256 8.70 10.09 13.75
C ALA A 256 10.17 10.39 14.00
N ALA A 257 10.90 9.39 14.42
CA ALA A 257 12.35 9.44 14.52
C ALA A 257 13.04 8.88 13.26
N TYR A 258 12.28 8.27 12.36
CA TYR A 258 12.84 7.48 11.28
C TYR A 258 12.06 7.63 9.98
N VAL A 259 12.80 7.82 8.89
CA VAL A 259 12.28 7.76 7.53
C VAL A 259 13.18 6.87 6.71
N ALA A 260 12.62 5.78 6.25
CA ALA A 260 13.34 4.87 5.38
C ALA A 260 13.40 5.43 3.95
N ALA A 261 14.54 5.24 3.30
CA ALA A 261 14.74 5.54 1.88
C ALA A 261 15.05 4.25 1.13
N GLU A 262 14.40 4.06 0.01
CA GLU A 262 14.70 2.99 -0.93
C GLU A 262 15.26 3.60 -2.21
N HIS A 263 16.34 3.02 -2.72
CA HIS A 263 16.89 3.32 -4.04
C HIS A 263 16.43 2.24 -5.03
N THR A 264 15.39 2.53 -5.80
CA THR A 264 14.90 1.62 -6.81
C THR A 264 15.15 2.22 -8.19
N TYR A 265 15.92 1.52 -9.03
CA TYR A 265 16.22 1.96 -10.41
C TYR A 265 16.84 3.37 -10.53
N GLY A 266 17.60 3.81 -9.52
CA GLY A 266 18.19 5.14 -9.48
C GLY A 266 17.32 6.22 -8.85
N ASP A 267 16.08 5.91 -8.53
CA ASP A 267 15.17 6.81 -7.80
C ASP A 267 15.21 6.54 -6.31
N VAL A 268 15.01 7.60 -5.51
CA VAL A 268 14.90 7.52 -4.06
C VAL A 268 13.42 7.63 -3.68
N SER A 269 12.93 6.62 -2.97
CA SER A 269 11.60 6.64 -2.37
C SER A 269 11.72 6.78 -0.86
N TYR A 270 10.96 7.70 -0.28
CA TYR A 270 10.87 7.85 1.17
C TYR A 270 9.55 7.27 1.67
N ASN A 271 9.64 6.52 2.75
CA ASN A 271 8.49 6.00 3.47
C ASN A 271 8.71 6.25 4.96
N GLY A 272 7.73 6.81 5.61
CA GLY A 272 7.80 7.17 7.03
C GLY A 272 6.85 6.37 7.86
#